data_84bbd5106d257f8f6e680d45b08d08d5
#
_entry.id   84bbd5106d257f8f6e680d45b08d08d5
#
_cell.length_a   1.000
_cell.length_b   1.000
_cell.length_c   1.000
_cell.angle_alpha   90.00
_cell.angle_beta   90.00
_cell.angle_gamma   90.00
#
_symmetry.space_group_name_H-M   'P 1'
#
loop_
_entity.id
_entity.type
_entity.pdbx_description
1 polymer ?
#
loop_
_entity_poly.entity_id
_entity_poly.type
_entity_poly.pdbx_seq_one_letter_code
_entity_poly.pdbx_strand_id
1 'polypeptide(L)'
;MKIASVDIGTNAVKSKIFETTPTSIKFIDGIRSPIRLGAEVFEGGKISDKKLRELVSTLKRYQKKFTKDKIDQYEIIATSALRNTTNSEEARTYIENKIEHPIRIISGLEEAQLIGFHPKAQKENNKAYVDVGGGSTEIYIYNNPKHSIQSFQLGGVRLMLKKDKRKEWDRLDKWLKQFNDITEIIGLGGNIRAFLNAHKLKKMKSDDFLKKYKNLRNLEIEEKINKYGFANDRADVIDFGLKIYERIIKKLEIK
;
A
#
# COMPACT_ATOMS: atom_id res chain seq x y z
N MET A 1 10.91 21.31 12.17
CA MET A 1 9.73 20.67 12.77
C MET A 1 9.78 19.19 12.47
N LYS A 2 9.43 18.35 13.43
CA LYS A 2 9.31 16.90 13.21
C LYS A 2 7.85 16.52 13.05
N ILE A 3 7.53 15.82 11.99
CA ILE A 3 6.16 15.36 11.72
C ILE A 3 6.12 13.86 11.53
N ALA A 4 4.98 13.24 11.82
CA ALA A 4 4.75 11.85 11.52
C ALA A 4 3.44 11.63 10.76
N SER A 5 3.41 10.60 9.94
CA SER A 5 2.20 10.06 9.35
C SER A 5 1.98 8.63 9.81
N VAL A 6 0.74 8.27 10.10
CA VAL A 6 0.35 6.89 10.40
C VAL A 6 -0.64 6.42 9.34
N ASP A 7 -0.33 5.30 8.70
CA ASP A 7 -1.16 4.62 7.71
C ASP A 7 -1.72 3.33 8.32
N ILE A 8 -3.02 3.29 8.58
CA ILE A 8 -3.73 2.07 8.98
C ILE A 8 -4.14 1.33 7.72
N GLY A 9 -3.22 0.48 7.25
CA GLY A 9 -3.43 -0.31 6.06
C GLY A 9 -4.07 -1.68 6.31
N THR A 10 -4.34 -2.39 5.24
CA THR A 10 -4.98 -3.72 5.25
C THR A 10 -4.11 -4.81 5.91
N ASN A 11 -2.80 -4.82 5.66
CA ASN A 11 -1.88 -5.83 6.20
C ASN A 11 -1.11 -5.35 7.43
N ALA A 12 -0.80 -4.06 7.51
CA ALA A 12 0.01 -3.51 8.59
C ALA A 12 -0.34 -2.04 8.82
N VAL A 13 -0.16 -1.60 10.07
CA VAL A 13 -0.06 -0.19 10.42
C VAL A 13 1.38 0.25 10.23
N LYS A 14 1.57 1.38 9.57
CA LYS A 14 2.89 1.96 9.30
C LYS A 14 2.93 3.39 9.78
N SER A 15 4.07 3.83 10.26
CA SER A 15 4.35 5.24 10.46
C SER A 15 5.66 5.62 9.81
N LYS A 16 5.72 6.86 9.30
CA LYS A 16 6.95 7.49 8.84
C LYS A 16 7.14 8.81 9.58
N ILE A 17 8.36 9.07 10.01
CA ILE A 17 8.76 10.27 10.72
C ILE A 17 9.68 11.08 9.81
N PHE A 18 9.40 12.36 9.70
CA PHE A 18 10.16 13.28 8.87
C PHE A 18 10.58 14.51 9.69
N GLU A 19 11.74 15.05 9.36
CA GLU A 19 12.13 16.40 9.72
C GLU A 19 11.85 17.33 8.55
N THR A 20 11.20 18.45 8.83
CA THR A 20 10.78 19.42 7.82
C THR A 20 11.36 20.78 8.09
N THR A 21 11.76 21.45 7.01
CA THR A 21 12.06 22.89 6.95
C THR A 21 11.14 23.52 5.92
N PRO A 22 11.10 24.85 5.75
CA PRO A 22 10.32 25.48 4.69
C PRO A 22 10.64 24.96 3.28
N THR A 23 11.85 24.43 3.06
CA THR A 23 12.34 24.05 1.72
C THR A 23 12.68 22.56 1.58
N SER A 24 12.55 21.77 2.65
CA SER A 24 12.97 20.37 2.61
C SER A 24 12.16 19.45 3.52
N ILE A 25 12.06 18.19 3.12
CA ILE A 25 11.49 17.09 3.91
C ILE A 25 12.51 15.96 3.93
N LYS A 26 13.00 15.59 5.12
CA LYS A 26 13.96 14.51 5.31
C LYS A 26 13.34 13.37 6.09
N PHE A 27 13.36 12.17 5.54
CA PHE A 27 12.96 10.96 6.26
C PHE A 27 13.95 10.67 7.41
N ILE A 28 13.41 10.42 8.61
CA ILE A 28 14.20 10.11 9.80
C ILE A 28 14.05 8.64 10.18
N ASP A 29 12.81 8.17 10.36
CA ASP A 29 12.51 6.85 10.91
C ASP A 29 11.18 6.31 10.40
N GLY A 30 10.98 5.00 10.53
CA GLY A 30 9.72 4.35 10.18
C GLY A 30 9.43 3.14 11.07
N ILE A 31 8.17 3.00 11.44
CA ILE A 31 7.67 1.89 12.25
C ILE A 31 6.66 1.11 11.42
N ARG A 32 6.66 -0.21 11.57
CA ARG A 32 5.68 -1.09 10.96
C ARG A 32 5.22 -2.15 11.94
N SER A 33 3.90 -2.33 12.04
CA SER A 33 3.28 -3.36 12.89
C SER A 33 2.27 -4.16 12.05
N PRO A 34 2.49 -5.47 11.86
CA PRO A 34 1.57 -6.33 11.11
C PRO A 34 0.32 -6.62 11.96
N ILE A 35 -0.78 -5.96 11.66
CA ILE A 35 -2.09 -6.14 12.33
C ILE A 35 -3.03 -7.04 11.53
N ARG A 36 -2.86 -7.09 10.19
CA ARG A 36 -3.63 -7.95 9.28
C ARG A 36 -5.15 -7.76 9.36
N LEU A 37 -5.61 -6.51 9.43
CA LEU A 37 -7.04 -6.17 9.45
C LEU A 37 -7.82 -6.78 8.27
N GLY A 38 -7.18 -6.86 7.11
CA GLY A 38 -7.81 -7.35 5.89
C GLY A 38 -8.28 -8.80 5.96
N ALA A 39 -7.68 -9.63 6.79
CA ALA A 39 -8.13 -11.01 6.96
C ALA A 39 -9.59 -11.03 7.47
N GLU A 40 -9.87 -10.35 8.59
CA GLU A 40 -11.22 -10.29 9.14
C GLU A 40 -12.21 -9.53 8.24
N VAL A 41 -11.77 -8.39 7.69
CA VAL A 41 -12.64 -7.54 6.86
C VAL A 41 -13.07 -8.24 5.58
N PHE A 42 -12.17 -8.93 4.89
CA PHE A 42 -12.50 -9.55 3.60
C PHE A 42 -13.15 -10.92 3.75
N GLU A 43 -12.94 -11.64 4.85
CA GLU A 43 -13.61 -12.92 5.13
C GLU A 43 -14.94 -12.70 5.84
N GLY A 44 -14.93 -11.96 6.95
CA GLY A 44 -16.10 -11.78 7.83
C GLY A 44 -16.84 -10.46 7.65
N GLY A 45 -16.30 -9.52 6.85
CA GLY A 45 -16.93 -8.21 6.62
C GLY A 45 -16.81 -7.22 7.77
N LYS A 46 -16.34 -7.63 8.95
CA LYS A 46 -16.31 -6.85 10.19
C LYS A 46 -14.98 -6.99 10.90
N ILE A 47 -14.50 -5.90 11.52
CA ILE A 47 -13.35 -5.93 12.42
C ILE A 47 -13.83 -6.34 13.83
N SER A 48 -13.22 -7.37 14.41
CA SER A 48 -13.59 -7.85 15.75
C SER A 48 -13.09 -6.92 16.86
N ASP A 49 -13.73 -6.99 18.02
CA ASP A 49 -13.30 -6.22 19.21
C ASP A 49 -11.86 -6.57 19.64
N LYS A 50 -11.46 -7.84 19.45
CA LYS A 50 -10.08 -8.28 19.69
C LYS A 50 -9.13 -7.50 18.79
N LYS A 51 -9.43 -7.40 17.50
CA LYS A 51 -8.62 -6.69 16.52
C LYS A 51 -8.61 -5.18 16.76
N LEU A 52 -9.74 -4.61 17.17
CA LEU A 52 -9.82 -3.20 17.57
C LEU A 52 -8.91 -2.90 18.77
N ARG A 53 -8.92 -3.75 19.81
CA ARG A 53 -8.01 -3.61 20.95
C ARG A 53 -6.54 -3.72 20.57
N GLU A 54 -6.19 -4.66 19.68
CA GLU A 54 -4.83 -4.81 19.13
C GLU A 54 -4.38 -3.56 18.37
N LEU A 55 -5.25 -2.99 17.54
CA LEU A 55 -5.00 -1.76 16.80
C LEU A 55 -4.81 -0.57 17.75
N VAL A 56 -5.69 -0.37 18.73
CA VAL A 56 -5.57 0.67 19.75
C VAL A 56 -4.24 0.55 20.50
N SER A 57 -3.89 -0.65 20.96
CA SER A 57 -2.61 -0.90 21.64
C SER A 57 -1.40 -0.51 20.78
N THR A 58 -1.47 -0.83 19.48
CA THR A 58 -0.42 -0.48 18.54
C THR A 58 -0.31 1.02 18.33
N LEU A 59 -1.44 1.73 18.14
CA LEU A 59 -1.47 3.17 17.99
C LEU A 59 -0.97 3.91 19.24
N LYS A 60 -1.37 3.47 20.45
CA LYS A 60 -0.83 4.01 21.71
C LYS A 60 0.67 3.82 21.85
N ARG A 61 1.22 2.70 21.36
CA ARG A 61 2.67 2.48 21.33
C ARG A 61 3.36 3.47 20.37
N TYR A 62 2.72 3.79 19.24
CA TYR A 62 3.24 4.81 18.31
C TYR A 62 3.19 6.19 18.94
N GLN A 63 2.10 6.56 19.61
CA GLN A 63 1.98 7.84 20.35
C GLN A 63 3.07 7.99 21.41
N LYS A 64 3.35 6.93 22.19
CA LYS A 64 4.46 6.93 23.16
C LYS A 64 5.81 7.20 22.50
N LYS A 65 6.05 6.58 21.32
CA LYS A 65 7.27 6.86 20.56
C LYS A 65 7.29 8.31 20.06
N PHE A 66 6.18 8.83 19.58
CA PHE A 66 6.09 10.22 19.12
C PHE A 66 6.41 11.22 20.22
N THR A 67 5.87 11.00 21.43
CA THR A 67 6.21 11.82 22.59
C THR A 67 7.71 11.74 22.93
N LYS A 68 8.28 10.52 22.96
CA LYS A 68 9.72 10.31 23.22
C LYS A 68 10.59 11.01 22.17
N ASP A 69 10.23 10.91 20.88
CA ASP A 69 11.00 11.46 19.76
C ASP A 69 10.73 12.96 19.54
N LYS A 70 9.86 13.57 20.37
CA LYS A 70 9.44 14.97 20.28
C LYS A 70 8.87 15.30 18.88
N ILE A 71 7.85 14.53 18.45
CA ILE A 71 7.12 14.80 17.22
C ILE A 71 6.16 15.95 17.47
N ASP A 72 6.27 17.01 16.67
CA ASP A 72 5.46 18.23 16.82
C ASP A 72 4.01 18.03 16.38
N GLN A 73 3.81 17.26 15.27
CA GLN A 73 2.49 16.98 14.71
C GLN A 73 2.46 15.61 14.04
N TYR A 74 1.32 14.95 14.06
CA TYR A 74 1.10 13.73 13.30
C TYR A 74 -0.34 13.60 12.83
N GLU A 75 -0.54 12.87 11.72
CA GLU A 75 -1.85 12.48 11.22
C GLU A 75 -1.99 10.96 11.19
N ILE A 76 -3.22 10.49 11.43
CA ILE A 76 -3.58 9.08 11.28
C ILE A 76 -4.58 8.96 10.14
N ILE A 77 -4.18 8.23 9.09
CA ILE A 77 -5.01 7.93 7.93
C ILE A 77 -5.35 6.45 7.95
N ALA A 78 -6.58 6.12 7.62
CA ALA A 78 -7.02 4.75 7.42
C ALA A 78 -7.49 4.55 5.97
N THR A 79 -7.14 3.40 5.41
CA THR A 79 -7.38 3.08 4.00
C THR A 79 -8.30 1.87 3.84
N SER A 80 -8.04 1.01 2.88
CA SER A 80 -8.94 -0.03 2.39
C SER A 80 -9.60 -0.91 3.47
N ALA A 81 -8.91 -1.31 4.55
CA ALA A 81 -9.52 -2.17 5.57
C ALA A 81 -10.62 -1.45 6.35
N LEU A 82 -10.33 -0.29 6.97
CA LEU A 82 -11.34 0.48 7.69
C LEU A 82 -12.43 1.01 6.74
N ARG A 83 -12.08 1.37 5.51
CA ARG A 83 -13.04 1.83 4.51
C ARG A 83 -14.06 0.77 4.09
N ASN A 84 -13.66 -0.50 4.05
CA ASN A 84 -14.49 -1.59 3.52
C ASN A 84 -15.13 -2.48 4.59
N THR A 85 -14.90 -2.23 5.86
CA THR A 85 -15.56 -2.98 6.94
C THR A 85 -16.98 -2.48 7.17
N THR A 86 -17.91 -3.38 7.51
CA THR A 86 -19.32 -3.04 7.78
C THR A 86 -19.48 -2.20 9.05
N ASN A 87 -18.55 -2.30 10.00
CA ASN A 87 -18.55 -1.51 11.23
C ASN A 87 -17.54 -0.34 11.20
N SER A 88 -17.35 0.28 10.05
CA SER A 88 -16.33 1.33 9.84
C SER A 88 -16.45 2.49 10.84
N GLU A 89 -17.63 3.08 10.98
CA GLU A 89 -17.84 4.23 11.87
C GLU A 89 -17.73 3.85 13.35
N GLU A 90 -18.28 2.69 13.76
CA GLU A 90 -18.13 2.17 15.13
C GLU A 90 -16.66 1.95 15.47
N ALA A 91 -15.93 1.31 14.55
CA ALA A 91 -14.51 1.02 14.70
C ALA A 91 -13.69 2.33 14.82
N ARG A 92 -13.95 3.31 13.92
CA ARG A 92 -13.32 4.62 13.96
C ARG A 92 -13.56 5.31 15.30
N THR A 93 -14.82 5.48 15.69
CA THR A 93 -15.20 6.15 16.95
C THR A 93 -14.59 5.45 18.16
N TYR A 94 -14.63 4.11 18.20
CA TYR A 94 -13.99 3.35 19.27
C TYR A 94 -12.50 3.63 19.39
N ILE A 95 -11.79 3.63 18.27
CA ILE A 95 -10.34 3.84 18.25
C ILE A 95 -10.02 5.29 18.65
N GLU A 96 -10.69 6.29 18.04
CA GLU A 96 -10.50 7.71 18.32
C GLU A 96 -10.67 8.02 19.82
N ASN A 97 -11.74 7.52 20.43
CA ASN A 97 -12.00 7.68 21.87
C ASN A 97 -10.91 7.06 22.75
N LYS A 98 -10.25 5.98 22.30
CA LYS A 98 -9.21 5.30 23.07
C LYS A 98 -7.83 5.91 22.91
N ILE A 99 -7.54 6.52 21.78
CA ILE A 99 -6.23 7.15 21.49
C ILE A 99 -6.28 8.68 21.63
N GLU A 100 -7.47 9.25 21.83
CA GLU A 100 -7.70 10.71 21.92
C GLU A 100 -7.13 11.48 20.73
N HIS A 101 -7.32 10.92 19.52
CA HIS A 101 -6.81 11.51 18.27
C HIS A 101 -7.71 11.13 17.10
N PRO A 102 -8.02 12.06 16.19
CA PRO A 102 -8.86 11.78 15.04
C PRO A 102 -8.19 10.84 14.04
N ILE A 103 -9.04 10.06 13.34
CA ILE A 103 -8.64 9.18 12.25
C ILE A 103 -9.39 9.60 10.98
N ARG A 104 -8.67 9.93 9.93
CA ARG A 104 -9.24 10.22 8.63
C ARG A 104 -9.29 8.98 7.75
N ILE A 105 -10.48 8.47 7.47
CA ILE A 105 -10.68 7.39 6.49
C ILE A 105 -10.75 8.02 5.11
N ILE A 106 -9.77 7.75 4.25
CA ILE A 106 -9.68 8.33 2.92
C ILE A 106 -10.25 7.40 1.85
N SER A 107 -10.81 7.98 0.79
CA SER A 107 -11.26 7.25 -0.38
C SER A 107 -10.07 6.70 -1.19
N GLY A 108 -10.32 5.71 -2.05
CA GLY A 108 -9.27 5.19 -2.94
C GLY A 108 -8.78 6.23 -3.95
N LEU A 109 -9.65 7.16 -4.37
CA LEU A 109 -9.24 8.26 -5.25
C LEU A 109 -8.35 9.28 -4.53
N GLU A 110 -8.66 9.63 -3.27
CA GLU A 110 -7.77 10.47 -2.46
C GLU A 110 -6.41 9.79 -2.27
N GLU A 111 -6.40 8.48 -1.99
CA GLU A 111 -5.17 7.69 -1.85
C GLU A 111 -4.34 7.74 -3.15
N ALA A 112 -4.98 7.62 -4.34
CA ALA A 112 -4.33 7.79 -5.63
C ALA A 112 -3.83 9.23 -5.88
N GLN A 113 -4.59 10.24 -5.46
CA GLN A 113 -4.19 11.65 -5.56
C GLN A 113 -2.93 11.95 -4.74
N LEU A 114 -2.78 11.34 -3.56
CA LEU A 114 -1.59 11.52 -2.72
C LEU A 114 -0.29 11.11 -3.43
N ILE A 115 -0.34 10.18 -4.38
CA ILE A 115 0.82 9.82 -5.21
C ILE A 115 1.29 11.03 -6.03
N GLY A 116 0.36 11.84 -6.54
CA GLY A 116 0.64 13.03 -7.33
C GLY A 116 1.40 14.13 -6.58
N PHE A 117 1.39 14.14 -5.25
CA PHE A 117 2.20 15.10 -4.48
C PHE A 117 3.70 14.79 -4.47
N HIS A 118 4.10 13.59 -4.94
CA HIS A 118 5.51 13.28 -5.09
C HIS A 118 6.10 14.12 -6.23
N PRO A 119 7.20 14.89 -6.01
CA PRO A 119 7.71 15.85 -7.01
C PRO A 119 8.04 15.24 -8.38
N LYS A 120 8.45 13.98 -8.42
CA LYS A 120 8.70 13.27 -9.69
C LYS A 120 7.42 12.91 -10.43
N ALA A 121 6.33 12.61 -9.70
CA ALA A 121 5.06 12.21 -10.32
C ALA A 121 4.42 13.34 -11.14
N GLN A 122 4.77 14.59 -10.86
CA GLN A 122 4.26 15.77 -11.58
C GLN A 122 5.14 16.23 -12.74
N LYS A 123 6.27 15.59 -12.97
CA LYS A 123 7.28 16.04 -13.96
C LYS A 123 7.62 15.00 -15.00
N GLU A 124 7.32 13.75 -14.75
CA GLU A 124 7.78 12.64 -15.59
C GLU A 124 6.58 12.07 -16.37
N ASN A 125 6.48 12.44 -17.66
CA ASN A 125 5.52 11.84 -18.58
C ASN A 125 5.85 10.37 -18.88
N ASN A 126 4.91 9.65 -19.45
CA ASN A 126 5.06 8.27 -19.91
C ASN A 126 5.39 7.26 -18.79
N LYS A 127 5.04 7.61 -17.53
CA LYS A 127 5.21 6.74 -16.37
C LYS A 127 3.90 6.51 -15.64
N ALA A 128 3.69 5.26 -15.23
CA ALA A 128 2.62 4.89 -14.33
C ALA A 128 3.17 4.68 -12.91
N TYR A 129 2.69 5.45 -11.97
CA TYR A 129 2.96 5.26 -10.53
C TYR A 129 1.90 4.33 -9.98
N VAL A 130 2.32 3.17 -9.48
CA VAL A 130 1.41 2.08 -9.07
C VAL A 130 1.70 1.71 -7.63
N ASP A 131 0.74 1.91 -6.72
CA ASP A 131 0.79 1.42 -5.35
C ASP A 131 -0.12 0.19 -5.20
N VAL A 132 0.48 -0.97 -5.00
CA VAL A 132 -0.25 -2.21 -4.72
C VAL A 132 -0.28 -2.46 -3.22
N GLY A 133 -1.39 -2.08 -2.60
CA GLY A 133 -1.68 -2.32 -1.20
C GLY A 133 -2.14 -3.73 -0.90
N GLY A 134 -2.64 -3.93 0.33
CA GLY A 134 -3.25 -5.21 0.73
C GLY A 134 -4.68 -5.38 0.22
N GLY A 135 -5.45 -4.30 0.12
CA GLY A 135 -6.87 -4.35 -0.24
C GLY A 135 -7.23 -3.65 -1.54
N SER A 136 -6.40 -2.73 -2.00
CA SER A 136 -6.61 -1.95 -3.23
C SER A 136 -5.31 -1.71 -3.96
N THR A 137 -5.42 -1.17 -5.18
CA THR A 137 -4.32 -0.71 -6.03
C THR A 137 -4.67 0.67 -6.55
N GLU A 138 -3.81 1.61 -6.29
CA GLU A 138 -3.90 3.00 -6.73
C GLU A 138 -2.93 3.23 -7.87
N ILE A 139 -3.41 3.90 -8.94
CA ILE A 139 -2.60 4.24 -10.11
C ILE A 139 -2.73 5.73 -10.38
N TYR A 140 -1.58 6.37 -10.60
CA TYR A 140 -1.44 7.74 -11.02
C TYR A 140 -0.58 7.80 -12.28
N ILE A 141 -1.08 8.47 -13.32
CA ILE A 141 -0.38 8.70 -14.58
C ILE A 141 -0.42 10.19 -14.86
N TYR A 142 0.73 10.79 -15.11
CA TYR A 142 0.85 12.19 -15.49
C TYR A 142 1.09 12.32 -17.00
N ASN A 143 0.22 13.06 -17.65
CA ASN A 143 0.32 13.44 -19.08
C ASN A 143 0.12 14.94 -19.19
N ASN A 144 1.21 15.70 -19.13
CA ASN A 144 1.23 17.17 -19.09
C ASN A 144 0.23 17.80 -20.08
N PRO A 145 -0.67 18.70 -19.61
CA PRO A 145 -0.85 19.20 -18.22
C PRO A 145 -1.82 18.35 -17.38
N LYS A 146 -2.37 17.28 -17.91
CA LYS A 146 -3.40 16.46 -17.25
C LYS A 146 -2.79 15.30 -16.47
N HIS A 147 -3.53 14.80 -15.50
CA HIS A 147 -3.23 13.54 -14.86
C HIS A 147 -4.47 12.64 -14.85
N SER A 148 -4.24 11.34 -14.85
CA SER A 148 -5.27 10.31 -14.72
C SER A 148 -5.01 9.50 -13.47
N ILE A 149 -6.03 9.36 -12.62
CA ILE A 149 -5.97 8.62 -11.38
C ILE A 149 -7.07 7.58 -11.31
N GLN A 150 -6.79 6.44 -10.73
CA GLN A 150 -7.80 5.43 -10.46
C GLN A 150 -7.41 4.56 -9.28
N SER A 151 -8.42 4.08 -8.54
CA SER A 151 -8.28 3.05 -7.50
C SER A 151 -9.10 1.83 -7.87
N PHE A 152 -8.51 0.66 -7.69
CA PHE A 152 -9.12 -0.64 -7.98
C PHE A 152 -9.17 -1.48 -6.70
N GLN A 153 -10.27 -2.19 -6.47
CA GLN A 153 -10.40 -3.12 -5.35
C GLN A 153 -9.62 -4.43 -5.61
N LEU A 154 -8.36 -4.28 -5.97
CA LEU A 154 -7.38 -5.34 -6.20
C LEU A 154 -6.19 -5.10 -5.28
N GLY A 155 -5.85 -6.05 -4.43
CA GLY A 155 -4.74 -5.92 -3.48
C GLY A 155 -4.26 -7.29 -3.02
N GLY A 156 -3.02 -7.37 -2.53
CA GLY A 156 -2.37 -8.65 -2.22
C GLY A 156 -3.17 -9.51 -1.24
N VAL A 157 -3.69 -8.94 -0.14
CA VAL A 157 -4.49 -9.68 0.85
C VAL A 157 -5.85 -10.08 0.26
N ARG A 158 -6.49 -9.16 -0.48
CA ARG A 158 -7.78 -9.44 -1.12
C ARG A 158 -7.68 -10.61 -2.11
N LEU A 159 -6.63 -10.64 -2.92
CA LEU A 159 -6.38 -11.75 -3.87
C LEU A 159 -6.04 -13.05 -3.15
N MET A 160 -5.19 -13.00 -2.12
CA MET A 160 -4.85 -14.16 -1.30
C MET A 160 -6.10 -14.85 -0.74
N LEU A 161 -7.08 -14.06 -0.29
CA LEU A 161 -8.34 -14.54 0.26
C LEU A 161 -9.41 -14.84 -0.81
N LYS A 162 -9.07 -14.76 -2.10
CA LYS A 162 -9.99 -14.97 -3.23
C LYS A 162 -11.23 -14.08 -3.17
N LYS A 163 -11.06 -12.83 -2.70
CA LYS A 163 -12.11 -11.81 -2.57
C LYS A 163 -12.01 -10.71 -3.64
N ASP A 164 -11.15 -10.88 -4.62
CA ASP A 164 -11.11 -10.07 -5.84
C ASP A 164 -12.29 -10.43 -6.75
N LYS A 165 -12.82 -9.42 -7.42
CA LYS A 165 -13.96 -9.59 -8.33
C LYS A 165 -13.50 -9.43 -9.77
N ARG A 166 -13.98 -10.31 -10.68
CA ARG A 166 -13.63 -10.24 -12.11
C ARG A 166 -13.91 -8.85 -12.70
N LYS A 167 -14.99 -8.21 -12.31
CA LYS A 167 -15.33 -6.86 -12.77
C LYS A 167 -14.25 -5.81 -12.46
N GLU A 168 -13.47 -5.97 -11.39
CA GLU A 168 -12.38 -5.05 -11.06
C GLU A 168 -11.18 -5.25 -11.97
N TRP A 169 -10.88 -6.49 -12.35
CA TRP A 169 -9.86 -6.80 -13.35
C TRP A 169 -10.26 -6.27 -14.74
N ASP A 170 -11.52 -6.45 -15.13
CA ASP A 170 -12.04 -5.94 -16.40
C ASP A 170 -12.01 -4.39 -16.41
N ARG A 171 -12.31 -3.76 -15.27
CA ARG A 171 -12.21 -2.30 -15.10
C ARG A 171 -10.78 -1.80 -15.19
N LEU A 172 -9.83 -2.50 -14.55
CA LEU A 172 -8.40 -2.22 -14.65
C LEU A 172 -7.92 -2.31 -16.10
N ASP A 173 -8.24 -3.42 -16.78
CA ASP A 173 -7.85 -3.65 -18.16
C ASP A 173 -8.39 -2.59 -19.10
N LYS A 174 -9.68 -2.24 -18.98
CA LYS A 174 -10.33 -1.20 -19.78
C LYS A 174 -9.69 0.16 -19.55
N TRP A 175 -9.36 0.48 -18.31
CA TRP A 175 -8.73 1.76 -17.98
C TRP A 175 -7.31 1.85 -18.51
N LEU A 176 -6.50 0.79 -18.37
CA LEU A 176 -5.12 0.76 -18.85
C LEU A 176 -5.01 0.87 -20.40
N LYS A 177 -6.00 0.36 -21.13
CA LYS A 177 -6.03 0.47 -22.62
C LYS A 177 -6.13 1.90 -23.15
N GLN A 178 -6.41 2.88 -22.29
CA GLN A 178 -6.45 4.30 -22.68
C GLN A 178 -5.04 4.92 -22.81
N PHE A 179 -3.98 4.19 -22.40
CA PHE A 179 -2.62 4.67 -22.34
C PHE A 179 -1.71 3.80 -23.20
N ASN A 180 -1.21 4.35 -24.30
CA ASN A 180 -0.35 3.63 -25.26
C ASN A 180 1.12 4.09 -25.20
N ASP A 181 1.40 5.11 -24.40
CA ASP A 181 2.69 5.80 -24.35
C ASP A 181 3.46 5.57 -23.03
N ILE A 182 2.94 4.72 -22.15
CA ILE A 182 3.61 4.40 -20.88
C ILE A 182 4.78 3.46 -21.12
N THR A 183 5.97 3.90 -20.73
CA THR A 183 7.22 3.16 -20.94
C THR A 183 7.82 2.61 -19.64
N GLU A 184 7.37 3.12 -18.49
CA GLU A 184 7.92 2.74 -17.18
C GLU A 184 6.83 2.67 -16.12
N ILE A 185 6.94 1.68 -15.24
CA ILE A 185 6.13 1.59 -14.02
C ILE A 185 7.00 1.93 -12.81
N ILE A 186 6.58 2.94 -12.05
CA ILE A 186 7.16 3.27 -10.75
C ILE A 186 6.34 2.55 -9.68
N GLY A 187 6.83 1.41 -9.25
CA GLY A 187 6.17 0.61 -8.22
C GLY A 187 6.33 1.20 -6.83
N LEU A 188 5.22 1.42 -6.16
CA LEU A 188 5.13 1.91 -4.79
C LEU A 188 4.69 0.80 -3.84
N GLY A 189 4.75 1.09 -2.54
CA GLY A 189 4.29 0.15 -1.52
C GLY A 189 5.30 -0.92 -1.13
N GLY A 190 4.84 -1.85 -0.31
CA GLY A 190 5.71 -2.83 0.34
C GLY A 190 6.00 -4.07 -0.49
N ASN A 191 5.09 -4.49 -1.38
CA ASN A 191 5.24 -5.72 -2.17
C ASN A 191 6.38 -5.60 -3.17
N ILE A 192 6.31 -4.58 -4.05
CA ILE A 192 7.35 -4.37 -5.06
C ILE A 192 8.70 -4.02 -4.45
N ARG A 193 8.71 -3.22 -3.38
CA ARG A 193 9.96 -2.88 -2.68
C ARG A 193 10.62 -4.12 -2.09
N ALA A 194 9.86 -4.99 -1.43
CA ALA A 194 10.40 -6.24 -0.88
C ALA A 194 10.94 -7.14 -1.98
N PHE A 195 10.25 -7.25 -3.11
CA PHE A 195 10.68 -8.04 -4.26
C PHE A 195 11.99 -7.53 -4.88
N LEU A 196 12.08 -6.22 -5.12
CA LEU A 196 13.31 -5.61 -5.65
C LEU A 196 14.49 -5.76 -4.67
N ASN A 197 14.26 -5.52 -3.39
CA ASN A 197 15.29 -5.66 -2.35
C ASN A 197 15.80 -7.09 -2.23
N ALA A 198 14.92 -8.09 -2.32
CA ALA A 198 15.28 -9.51 -2.30
C ALA A 198 16.21 -9.89 -3.47
N HIS A 199 16.12 -9.15 -4.56
CA HIS A 199 17.02 -9.30 -5.70
C HIS A 199 18.18 -8.29 -5.72
N LYS A 200 18.33 -7.47 -4.67
CA LYS A 200 19.37 -6.42 -4.56
C LYS A 200 19.32 -5.40 -5.71
N LEU A 201 18.10 -5.08 -6.18
CA LEU A 201 17.85 -4.19 -7.33
C LEU A 201 17.02 -2.98 -6.92
N LYS A 202 17.25 -1.85 -7.59
CA LYS A 202 16.40 -0.63 -7.49
C LYS A 202 15.41 -0.53 -8.65
N LYS A 203 15.73 -1.12 -9.78
CA LYS A 203 14.90 -1.22 -10.98
C LYS A 203 15.17 -2.54 -11.71
N MET A 204 14.26 -2.94 -12.57
CA MET A 204 14.30 -4.21 -13.27
C MET A 204 13.58 -4.08 -14.61
N LYS A 205 14.07 -4.76 -15.66
CA LYS A 205 13.34 -4.90 -16.92
C LYS A 205 12.10 -5.77 -16.72
N SER A 206 11.07 -5.56 -17.52
CA SER A 206 9.81 -6.31 -17.43
C SER A 206 9.99 -7.82 -17.60
N ASP A 207 10.81 -8.27 -18.56
CA ASP A 207 11.07 -9.70 -18.77
C ASP A 207 11.75 -10.36 -17.57
N ASP A 208 12.72 -9.66 -16.96
CA ASP A 208 13.37 -10.12 -15.74
C ASP A 208 12.38 -10.20 -14.56
N PHE A 209 11.49 -9.19 -14.45
CA PHE A 209 10.43 -9.21 -13.45
C PHE A 209 9.53 -10.42 -13.63
N LEU A 210 9.03 -10.66 -14.84
CA LEU A 210 8.13 -11.77 -15.14
C LEU A 210 8.79 -13.13 -14.86
N LYS A 211 10.06 -13.31 -15.25
CA LYS A 211 10.85 -14.51 -14.97
C LYS A 211 11.04 -14.74 -13.47
N LYS A 212 11.49 -13.70 -12.75
CA LYS A 212 11.72 -13.78 -11.30
C LYS A 212 10.43 -13.99 -10.51
N TYR A 213 9.36 -13.33 -10.90
CA TYR A 213 8.03 -13.52 -10.33
C TYR A 213 7.52 -14.95 -10.56
N LYS A 214 7.65 -15.49 -11.77
CA LYS A 214 7.31 -16.89 -12.07
C LYS A 214 8.03 -17.87 -11.15
N ASN A 215 9.32 -17.66 -10.89
CA ASN A 215 10.10 -18.48 -9.98
C ASN A 215 9.63 -18.33 -8.53
N LEU A 216 9.36 -17.10 -8.08
CA LEU A 216 8.95 -16.81 -6.70
C LEU A 216 7.59 -17.42 -6.36
N ARG A 217 6.60 -17.32 -7.25
CA ARG A 217 5.25 -17.81 -7.00
C ARG A 217 5.12 -19.33 -6.88
N ASN A 218 6.13 -20.07 -7.35
CA ASN A 218 6.18 -21.53 -7.30
C ASN A 218 6.81 -22.03 -6.00
N LEU A 219 7.30 -21.15 -5.13
CA LEU A 219 7.92 -21.49 -3.86
C LEU A 219 6.88 -21.54 -2.74
N GLU A 220 7.08 -22.43 -1.79
CA GLU A 220 6.33 -22.44 -0.53
C GLU A 220 6.70 -21.23 0.34
N ILE A 221 5.85 -20.91 1.33
CA ILE A 221 6.04 -19.72 2.19
C ILE A 221 7.39 -19.78 2.91
N GLU A 222 7.76 -20.94 3.46
CA GLU A 222 9.05 -21.13 4.14
C GLU A 222 10.25 -20.92 3.21
N GLU A 223 10.16 -21.41 1.97
CA GLU A 223 11.20 -21.18 0.98
C GLU A 223 11.36 -19.69 0.62
N LYS A 224 10.25 -18.95 0.53
CA LYS A 224 10.26 -17.51 0.31
C LYS A 224 10.92 -16.75 1.46
N ILE A 225 10.66 -17.16 2.70
CA ILE A 225 11.29 -16.59 3.90
C ILE A 225 12.80 -16.89 3.87
N ASN A 226 13.19 -18.14 3.71
CA ASN A 226 14.58 -18.58 3.80
C ASN A 226 15.43 -18.03 2.64
N LYS A 227 14.90 -18.04 1.42
CA LYS A 227 15.64 -17.64 0.21
C LYS A 227 15.71 -16.13 0.02
N TYR A 228 14.63 -15.42 0.35
CA TYR A 228 14.49 -13.99 0.06
C TYR A 228 14.44 -13.09 1.29
N GLY A 229 14.41 -13.65 2.50
CA GLY A 229 14.36 -12.90 3.74
C GLY A 229 13.05 -12.15 3.96
N PHE A 230 11.94 -12.60 3.37
CA PHE A 230 10.65 -11.96 3.60
C PHE A 230 10.16 -12.20 5.02
N ALA A 231 9.57 -11.17 5.64
CA ALA A 231 8.82 -11.36 6.88
C ALA A 231 7.61 -12.26 6.62
N ASN A 232 7.18 -13.03 7.63
CA ASN A 232 6.08 -13.99 7.53
C ASN A 232 4.80 -13.37 6.92
N ASP A 233 4.42 -12.19 7.40
CA ASP A 233 3.25 -11.45 6.93
C ASP A 233 3.44 -10.80 5.54
N ARG A 234 4.59 -11.00 4.92
CA ARG A 234 4.90 -10.61 3.55
C ARG A 234 4.99 -11.82 2.64
N ALA A 235 5.58 -12.91 3.08
CA ALA A 235 5.81 -14.11 2.29
C ALA A 235 4.51 -14.73 1.75
N ASP A 236 3.43 -14.66 2.51
CA ASP A 236 2.12 -15.19 2.14
C ASP A 236 1.32 -14.30 1.17
N VAL A 237 1.60 -12.98 1.11
CA VAL A 237 0.83 -12.05 0.28
C VAL A 237 1.59 -11.51 -0.93
N ILE A 238 2.91 -11.68 -0.98
CA ILE A 238 3.75 -11.03 -1.99
C ILE A 238 3.39 -11.45 -3.40
N ASP A 239 3.13 -12.74 -3.63
CA ASP A 239 2.79 -13.28 -4.96
C ASP A 239 1.54 -12.63 -5.52
N PHE A 240 0.54 -12.44 -4.67
CA PHE A 240 -0.73 -11.85 -5.02
C PHE A 240 -0.58 -10.37 -5.36
N GLY A 241 0.29 -9.65 -4.63
CA GLY A 241 0.64 -8.27 -4.97
C GLY A 241 1.39 -8.17 -6.30
N LEU A 242 2.35 -9.06 -6.55
CA LEU A 242 3.12 -9.07 -7.79
C LEU A 242 2.29 -9.53 -8.99
N LYS A 243 1.24 -10.36 -8.81
CA LYS A 243 0.29 -10.72 -9.86
C LYS A 243 -0.41 -9.49 -10.45
N ILE A 244 -0.69 -8.49 -9.62
CA ILE A 244 -1.29 -7.24 -10.10
C ILE A 244 -0.29 -6.47 -10.97
N TYR A 245 0.98 -6.37 -10.55
CA TYR A 245 2.04 -5.78 -11.38
C TYR A 245 2.23 -6.53 -12.70
N GLU A 246 2.24 -7.88 -12.67
CA GLU A 246 2.30 -8.70 -13.90
C GLU A 246 1.16 -8.31 -14.88
N ARG A 247 -0.08 -8.15 -14.37
CA ARG A 247 -1.22 -7.75 -15.21
C ARG A 247 -1.03 -6.38 -15.83
N ILE A 248 -0.57 -5.41 -15.04
CA ILE A 248 -0.34 -4.03 -15.50
C ILE A 248 0.78 -3.99 -16.54
N ILE A 249 1.92 -4.65 -16.28
CA ILE A 249 3.06 -4.75 -17.21
C ILE A 249 2.60 -5.29 -18.58
N LYS A 250 1.85 -6.41 -18.56
CA LYS A 250 1.35 -7.04 -19.79
C LYS A 250 0.34 -6.19 -20.53
N LYS A 251 -0.50 -5.42 -19.82
CA LYS A 251 -1.53 -4.58 -20.44
C LYS A 251 -1.00 -3.29 -21.03
N LEU A 252 0.04 -2.74 -20.43
CA LEU A 252 0.75 -1.55 -20.91
C LEU A 252 1.92 -1.91 -21.86
N GLU A 253 2.16 -3.19 -22.11
CA GLU A 253 3.23 -3.70 -23.00
C GLU A 253 4.61 -3.14 -22.65
N ILE A 254 4.89 -2.96 -21.34
CA ILE A 254 6.17 -2.44 -20.84
C ILE A 254 7.30 -3.43 -21.16
N LYS A 255 8.38 -2.91 -21.77
CA LYS A 255 9.56 -3.67 -22.17
C LYS A 255 10.66 -3.72 -21.11
#